data_356742a4873a39933957f337b2d7b72e
#
_entry.id   356742a4873a39933957f337b2d7b72e
#
_cell.length_a   1.000
_cell.length_b   1.000
_cell.length_c   1.000
_cell.angle_alpha   90.00
_cell.angle_beta   90.00
_cell.angle_gamma   90.00
#
_symmetry.space_group_name_H-M   'P 1'
#
loop_
_entity.id
_entity.type
_entity.pdbx_description
1 polymer ?
#
loop_
_entity_poly.entity_id
_entity_poly.type
_entity_poly.pdbx_seq_one_letter_code
_entity_poly.pdbx_strand_id
1 'polypeptide(L)'
;MNPVLLWFHQLGSPPTFDRFAARWAPVGFGLGLLTMAIGLYGALFVVPADYQQGDSFRILYIHVPAAWMSLFVYALMAVYAAIALIWRIKLCEILAMACAPIGALFTAVTLATGSIWGKPMWGTWWDWDPRLTSELVLLFLYLGVIGLNAAIEDRRNAARAAGFLAIVGVVLLPVIRYSVEWWNSLHQGATIKLFGESTMDSSMTWPLWVMVLATKFWFAGSLLQRSRADNLEREAGKDWARAAAGAPR
;
A
#
# COMPACT_ATOMS: atom_id res chain seq x y z
N MET A 1 -23.51 5.18 25.58
CA MET A 1 -22.45 4.66 24.68
C MET A 1 -21.62 5.85 24.19
N ASN A 2 -20.30 5.76 24.22
CA ASN A 2 -19.40 6.85 23.78
C ASN A 2 -19.70 7.20 22.31
N PRO A 3 -19.85 8.50 21.90
CA PRO A 3 -20.17 8.91 20.54
C PRO A 3 -19.15 8.39 19.50
N VAL A 4 -17.89 8.21 19.88
CA VAL A 4 -16.84 7.62 19.03
C VAL A 4 -17.14 6.14 18.76
N LEU A 5 -17.53 5.36 19.77
CA LEU A 5 -17.93 3.96 19.61
C LEU A 5 -19.18 3.80 18.74
N LEU A 6 -20.16 4.70 18.91
CA LEU A 6 -21.38 4.75 18.07
C LEU A 6 -21.02 5.00 16.61
N TRP A 7 -20.09 5.93 16.34
CA TRP A 7 -19.65 6.25 15.00
C TRP A 7 -18.93 5.04 14.34
N PHE A 8 -18.06 4.35 15.07
CA PHE A 8 -17.42 3.12 14.57
C PHE A 8 -18.43 2.00 14.27
N HIS A 9 -19.42 1.80 15.14
CA HIS A 9 -20.50 0.83 14.87
C HIS A 9 -21.34 1.22 13.64
N GLN A 10 -21.58 2.50 13.45
CA GLN A 10 -22.32 3.00 12.27
C GLN A 10 -21.51 2.84 10.98
N LEU A 11 -20.19 3.09 11.01
CA LEU A 11 -19.30 2.84 9.86
C LEU A 11 -19.25 1.37 9.47
N GLY A 12 -19.45 0.45 10.42
CA GLY A 12 -19.55 -0.99 10.16
C GLY A 12 -20.80 -1.38 9.36
N SER A 13 -21.80 -0.50 9.23
CA SER A 13 -22.98 -0.79 8.41
C SER A 13 -22.70 -0.54 6.91
N PRO A 14 -23.05 -1.49 6.01
CA PRO A 14 -22.76 -1.39 4.58
C PRO A 14 -23.23 -0.08 3.92
N PRO A 15 -24.46 0.44 4.17
CA PRO A 15 -24.92 1.69 3.56
C PRO A 15 -24.17 2.93 4.07
N THR A 16 -23.75 2.93 5.35
CA THR A 16 -23.01 4.08 5.92
C THR A 16 -21.58 4.10 5.41
N PHE A 17 -20.93 2.92 5.33
CA PHE A 17 -19.64 2.78 4.72
C PHE A 17 -19.63 3.22 3.25
N ASP A 18 -20.65 2.83 2.47
CA ASP A 18 -20.78 3.25 1.07
C ASP A 18 -20.80 4.78 0.93
N ARG A 19 -21.64 5.46 1.73
CA ARG A 19 -21.72 6.94 1.72
C ARG A 19 -20.39 7.59 2.13
N PHE A 20 -19.73 7.03 3.16
CA PHE A 20 -18.41 7.50 3.59
C PHE A 20 -17.38 7.34 2.47
N ALA A 21 -17.29 6.16 1.88
CA ALA A 21 -16.34 5.85 0.83
C ALA A 21 -16.60 6.68 -0.44
N ALA A 22 -17.87 6.82 -0.85
CA ALA A 22 -18.25 7.65 -1.99
C ALA A 22 -17.83 9.12 -1.84
N ARG A 23 -17.91 9.65 -0.61
CA ARG A 23 -17.51 11.04 -0.33
C ARG A 23 -16.00 11.22 -0.26
N TRP A 24 -15.30 10.31 0.40
CA TRP A 24 -13.88 10.52 0.76
C TRP A 24 -12.89 9.90 -0.23
N ALA A 25 -13.28 8.92 -1.05
CA ALA A 25 -12.39 8.38 -2.06
C ALA A 25 -11.92 9.43 -3.10
N PRO A 26 -12.82 10.28 -3.67
CA PRO A 26 -12.38 11.35 -4.57
C PRO A 26 -11.47 12.37 -3.89
N VAL A 27 -11.69 12.67 -2.61
CA VAL A 27 -10.84 13.58 -1.83
C VAL A 27 -9.43 12.98 -1.68
N GLY A 28 -9.35 11.68 -1.37
CA GLY A 28 -8.07 10.96 -1.31
C GLY A 28 -7.32 11.03 -2.64
N PHE A 29 -7.98 10.78 -3.76
CA PHE A 29 -7.35 10.88 -5.09
C PHE A 29 -6.93 12.32 -5.42
N GLY A 30 -7.78 13.31 -5.15
CA GLY A 30 -7.47 14.73 -5.40
C GLY A 30 -6.25 15.20 -4.60
N LEU A 31 -6.20 14.91 -3.30
CA LEU A 31 -5.05 15.21 -2.46
C LEU A 31 -3.81 14.41 -2.88
N GLY A 32 -3.98 13.14 -3.26
CA GLY A 32 -2.90 12.30 -3.76
C GLY A 32 -2.27 12.88 -5.04
N LEU A 33 -3.07 13.27 -6.01
CA LEU A 33 -2.59 13.88 -7.25
C LEU A 33 -1.93 15.24 -7.01
N LEU A 34 -2.53 16.09 -6.17
CA LEU A 34 -1.97 17.40 -5.85
C LEU A 34 -0.60 17.27 -5.17
N THR A 35 -0.52 16.47 -4.13
CA THR A 35 0.75 16.25 -3.40
C THR A 35 1.78 15.53 -4.27
N MET A 36 1.38 14.62 -5.14
CA MET A 36 2.27 13.99 -6.12
C MET A 36 2.84 15.01 -7.11
N ALA A 37 2.03 15.91 -7.65
CA ALA A 37 2.49 16.96 -8.55
C ALA A 37 3.50 17.89 -7.86
N ILE A 38 3.22 18.30 -6.62
CA ILE A 38 4.15 19.15 -5.82
C ILE A 38 5.44 18.38 -5.52
N GLY A 39 5.35 17.13 -5.08
CA GLY A 39 6.52 16.31 -4.77
C GLY A 39 7.39 16.03 -5.98
N LEU A 40 6.81 15.69 -7.13
CA LEU A 40 7.53 15.48 -8.39
C LEU A 40 8.15 16.79 -8.91
N TYR A 41 7.45 17.91 -8.83
CA TYR A 41 8.03 19.21 -9.19
C TYR A 41 9.27 19.51 -8.34
N GLY A 42 9.18 19.34 -7.03
CA GLY A 42 10.31 19.48 -6.11
C GLY A 42 11.46 18.55 -6.46
N ALA A 43 11.17 17.26 -6.64
CA ALA A 43 12.16 16.23 -6.95
C ALA A 43 12.89 16.43 -8.28
N LEU A 44 12.19 16.89 -9.30
CA LEU A 44 12.76 16.98 -10.66
C LEU A 44 13.39 18.35 -10.97
N PHE A 45 12.85 19.44 -10.41
CA PHE A 45 13.23 20.79 -10.82
C PHE A 45 13.84 21.66 -9.72
N VAL A 46 13.63 21.33 -8.43
CA VAL A 46 14.08 22.16 -7.31
C VAL A 46 15.31 21.59 -6.63
N VAL A 47 15.30 20.27 -6.39
CA VAL A 47 16.39 19.61 -5.67
C VAL A 47 17.65 19.53 -6.55
N PRO A 48 18.85 19.88 -6.01
CA PRO A 48 20.11 19.72 -6.75
C PRO A 48 20.41 18.24 -7.02
N ALA A 49 21.27 17.98 -8.01
CA ALA A 49 21.76 16.63 -8.26
C ALA A 49 22.60 16.14 -7.08
N ASP A 50 22.54 14.85 -6.76
CA ASP A 50 23.36 14.23 -5.73
C ASP A 50 24.83 14.20 -6.17
N TYR A 51 25.77 14.42 -5.23
CA TYR A 51 27.19 14.51 -5.54
C TYR A 51 27.84 13.17 -5.95
N GLN A 52 27.24 12.04 -5.57
CA GLN A 52 27.73 10.70 -5.93
C GLN A 52 26.92 10.08 -7.07
N GLN A 53 25.59 10.23 -7.05
CA GLN A 53 24.66 9.55 -7.94
C GLN A 53 24.18 10.42 -9.11
N GLY A 54 24.51 11.71 -9.10
CA GLY A 54 24.00 12.66 -10.09
C GLY A 54 22.46 12.70 -10.08
N ASP A 55 21.85 12.77 -11.26
CA ASP A 55 20.39 12.79 -11.39
C ASP A 55 19.72 11.41 -11.19
N SER A 56 20.49 10.33 -11.18
CA SER A 56 19.95 8.99 -10.96
C SER A 56 19.28 8.83 -9.58
N PHE A 57 19.72 9.61 -8.59
CA PHE A 57 19.12 9.57 -7.25
C PHE A 57 17.67 10.02 -7.22
N ARG A 58 17.18 10.82 -8.20
CA ARG A 58 15.80 11.31 -8.24
C ARG A 58 14.75 10.22 -8.26
N ILE A 59 15.12 9.00 -8.67
CA ILE A 59 14.25 7.83 -8.61
C ILE A 59 13.84 7.48 -7.18
N LEU A 60 14.63 7.88 -6.18
CA LEU A 60 14.35 7.73 -4.75
C LEU A 60 12.97 8.28 -4.38
N TYR A 61 12.55 9.39 -4.97
CA TYR A 61 11.27 10.05 -4.66
C TYR A 61 10.04 9.25 -5.07
N ILE A 62 10.20 8.26 -5.94
CA ILE A 62 9.15 7.28 -6.29
C ILE A 62 9.41 5.97 -5.57
N HIS A 63 10.65 5.48 -5.60
CA HIS A 63 11.03 4.17 -5.08
C HIS A 63 10.79 4.04 -3.56
N VAL A 64 11.30 4.98 -2.77
CA VAL A 64 11.22 4.88 -1.31
C VAL A 64 9.78 4.98 -0.80
N PRO A 65 8.94 5.93 -1.25
CA PRO A 65 7.52 5.92 -0.88
C PRO A 65 6.80 4.63 -1.29
N ALA A 66 7.08 4.09 -2.48
CA ALA A 66 6.49 2.82 -2.92
C ALA A 66 6.92 1.64 -2.04
N ALA A 67 8.22 1.55 -1.71
CA ALA A 67 8.76 0.50 -0.84
C ALA A 67 8.19 0.58 0.59
N TRP A 68 7.98 1.77 1.14
CA TRP A 68 7.33 1.91 2.44
C TRP A 68 5.85 1.51 2.38
N MET A 69 5.18 1.85 1.28
CA MET A 69 3.78 1.48 1.10
C MET A 69 3.60 -0.02 0.85
N SER A 70 4.54 -0.71 0.19
CA SER A 70 4.46 -2.16 0.01
C SER A 70 4.41 -2.90 1.34
N LEU A 71 5.25 -2.54 2.29
CA LEU A 71 5.28 -3.11 3.63
C LEU A 71 4.07 -2.67 4.48
N PHE A 72 3.75 -1.37 4.45
CA PHE A 72 2.64 -0.80 5.22
C PHE A 72 1.29 -1.42 4.82
N VAL A 73 1.02 -1.54 3.53
CA VAL A 73 -0.24 -2.10 3.03
C VAL A 73 -0.33 -3.59 3.37
N TYR A 74 0.80 -4.33 3.33
CA TYR A 74 0.81 -5.73 3.74
C TYR A 74 0.48 -5.90 5.23
N ALA A 75 1.12 -5.11 6.09
CA ALA A 75 0.84 -5.11 7.51
C ALA A 75 -0.64 -4.79 7.79
N LEU A 76 -1.18 -3.76 7.13
CA LEU A 76 -2.57 -3.35 7.29
C LEU A 76 -3.55 -4.43 6.78
N MET A 77 -3.23 -5.08 5.65
CA MET A 77 -3.99 -6.21 5.11
C MET A 77 -4.06 -7.35 6.14
N ALA A 78 -2.93 -7.72 6.73
CA ALA A 78 -2.87 -8.78 7.74
C ALA A 78 -3.64 -8.40 9.02
N VAL A 79 -3.59 -7.15 9.46
CA VAL A 79 -4.38 -6.65 10.59
C VAL A 79 -5.88 -6.76 10.29
N TYR A 80 -6.33 -6.30 9.13
CA TYR A 80 -7.74 -6.43 8.74
C TYR A 80 -8.16 -7.89 8.61
N ALA A 81 -7.30 -8.75 8.04
CA ALA A 81 -7.56 -10.18 7.96
C ALA A 81 -7.68 -10.82 9.35
N ALA A 82 -6.80 -10.49 10.28
CA ALA A 82 -6.86 -10.99 11.66
C ALA A 82 -8.16 -10.56 12.36
N ILE A 83 -8.53 -9.28 12.23
CA ILE A 83 -9.80 -8.75 12.78
C ILE A 83 -10.99 -9.49 12.16
N ALA A 84 -10.98 -9.69 10.84
CA ALA A 84 -12.04 -10.41 10.14
C ALA A 84 -12.17 -11.87 10.59
N LEU A 85 -11.05 -12.57 10.81
CA LEU A 85 -11.04 -13.97 11.25
C LEU A 85 -11.48 -14.13 12.72
N ILE A 86 -11.02 -13.25 13.61
CA ILE A 86 -11.30 -13.33 15.05
C ILE A 86 -12.73 -12.87 15.36
N TRP A 87 -13.10 -11.68 14.88
CA TRP A 87 -14.39 -11.05 15.22
C TRP A 87 -15.45 -11.19 14.14
N ARG A 88 -15.13 -11.81 13.00
CA ARG A 88 -16.04 -12.03 11.86
C ARG A 88 -16.67 -10.74 11.33
N ILE A 89 -15.89 -9.65 11.32
CA ILE A 89 -16.31 -8.34 10.84
C ILE A 89 -16.19 -8.30 9.32
N LYS A 90 -17.33 -8.29 8.62
CA LYS A 90 -17.43 -8.30 7.14
C LYS A 90 -16.65 -7.15 6.49
N LEU A 91 -16.72 -5.94 7.05
CA LEU A 91 -16.01 -4.79 6.52
C LEU A 91 -14.48 -4.99 6.55
N CYS A 92 -13.94 -5.60 7.61
CA CYS A 92 -12.51 -5.89 7.69
C CYS A 92 -12.08 -6.93 6.66
N GLU A 93 -12.95 -7.90 6.34
CA GLU A 93 -12.72 -8.86 5.25
C GLU A 93 -12.60 -8.14 3.90
N ILE A 94 -13.54 -7.23 3.61
CA ILE A 94 -13.53 -6.41 2.38
C ILE A 94 -12.27 -5.55 2.30
N LEU A 95 -11.92 -4.86 3.39
CA LEU A 95 -10.72 -4.02 3.47
C LEU A 95 -9.43 -4.82 3.28
N ALA A 96 -9.33 -6.01 3.89
CA ALA A 96 -8.19 -6.90 3.71
C ALA A 96 -7.98 -7.28 2.24
N MET A 97 -9.05 -7.73 1.58
CA MET A 97 -8.97 -8.14 0.16
C MET A 97 -8.74 -6.94 -0.77
N ALA A 98 -9.25 -5.76 -0.45
CA ALA A 98 -9.00 -4.54 -1.20
C ALA A 98 -7.52 -4.07 -1.10
N CYS A 99 -6.83 -4.35 0.01
CA CYS A 99 -5.41 -4.04 0.18
C CYS A 99 -4.51 -4.83 -0.79
N ALA A 100 -4.83 -6.09 -1.08
CA ALA A 100 -3.93 -6.99 -1.80
C ALA A 100 -3.48 -6.45 -3.18
N PRO A 101 -4.37 -6.05 -4.11
CA PRO A 101 -3.94 -5.54 -5.41
C PRO A 101 -3.26 -4.17 -5.32
N ILE A 102 -3.59 -3.35 -4.31
CA ILE A 102 -2.94 -2.06 -4.11
C ILE A 102 -1.50 -2.28 -3.61
N GLY A 103 -1.31 -3.18 -2.65
CA GLY A 103 0.01 -3.54 -2.15
C GLY A 103 0.87 -4.21 -3.23
N ALA A 104 0.30 -5.11 -4.03
CA ALA A 104 0.99 -5.71 -5.17
C ALA A 104 1.49 -4.66 -6.16
N LEU A 105 0.69 -3.62 -6.44
CA LEU A 105 1.12 -2.51 -7.30
C LEU A 105 2.30 -1.74 -6.71
N PHE A 106 2.25 -1.36 -5.43
CA PHE A 106 3.37 -0.68 -4.78
C PHE A 106 4.64 -1.54 -4.78
N THR A 107 4.52 -2.84 -4.52
CA THR A 107 5.65 -3.78 -4.58
C THR A 107 6.22 -3.89 -5.99
N ALA A 108 5.37 -3.98 -7.02
CA ALA A 108 5.80 -4.00 -8.41
C ALA A 108 6.52 -2.70 -8.82
N VAL A 109 6.00 -1.53 -8.40
CA VAL A 109 6.67 -0.23 -8.60
C VAL A 109 8.01 -0.18 -7.89
N THR A 110 8.10 -0.69 -6.66
CA THR A 110 9.36 -0.79 -5.91
C THR A 110 10.39 -1.63 -6.64
N LEU A 111 10.03 -2.81 -7.11
CA LEU A 111 10.93 -3.69 -7.86
C LEU A 111 11.36 -3.08 -9.20
N ALA A 112 10.43 -2.50 -9.96
CA ALA A 112 10.72 -1.87 -11.23
C ALA A 112 11.67 -0.66 -11.07
N THR A 113 11.35 0.24 -10.15
CA THR A 113 12.18 1.42 -9.87
C THR A 113 13.52 1.05 -9.24
N GLY A 114 13.57 0.02 -8.40
CA GLY A 114 14.80 -0.53 -7.85
C GLY A 114 15.73 -1.08 -8.93
N SER A 115 15.19 -1.84 -9.89
CA SER A 115 15.96 -2.33 -11.05
C SER A 115 16.51 -1.20 -11.92
N ILE A 116 15.67 -0.18 -12.22
CA ILE A 116 16.09 0.99 -13.00
C ILE A 116 17.21 1.75 -12.28
N TRP A 117 17.09 1.94 -10.97
CA TRP A 117 18.08 2.62 -10.15
C TRP A 117 19.36 1.78 -9.97
N GLY A 118 19.23 0.46 -9.85
CA GLY A 118 20.34 -0.47 -9.71
C GLY A 118 21.30 -0.42 -10.91
N LYS A 119 20.80 -0.21 -12.13
CA LYS A 119 21.63 -0.20 -13.33
C LYS A 119 22.76 0.84 -13.32
N PRO A 120 22.52 2.12 -13.06
CA PRO A 120 23.58 3.11 -12.92
C PRO A 120 24.41 2.96 -11.64
N MET A 121 23.84 2.41 -10.55
CA MET A 121 24.51 2.33 -9.24
C MET A 121 25.39 1.10 -9.08
N TRP A 122 24.94 -0.04 -9.58
CA TRP A 122 25.56 -1.35 -9.37
C TRP A 122 25.98 -2.03 -10.69
N GLY A 123 25.70 -1.43 -11.85
CA GLY A 123 26.03 -1.98 -13.16
C GLY A 123 25.08 -3.08 -13.66
N THR A 124 24.10 -3.50 -12.86
CA THR A 124 23.14 -4.56 -13.19
C THR A 124 21.69 -4.08 -12.97
N TRP A 125 20.75 -4.64 -13.74
CA TRP A 125 19.33 -4.43 -13.53
C TRP A 125 18.76 -5.24 -12.36
N TRP A 126 19.39 -6.37 -12.04
CA TRP A 126 18.96 -7.27 -10.99
C TRP A 126 20.16 -7.94 -10.32
N ASP A 127 20.07 -8.09 -9.02
CA ASP A 127 20.92 -8.94 -8.22
C ASP A 127 20.05 -9.74 -7.25
N TRP A 128 20.46 -10.98 -6.95
CA TRP A 128 19.77 -11.82 -5.97
C TRP A 128 20.15 -11.45 -4.53
N ASP A 129 20.23 -10.19 -4.30
CA ASP A 129 20.48 -9.64 -2.99
C ASP A 129 19.28 -9.89 -2.06
N PRO A 130 19.50 -9.99 -0.74
CA PRO A 130 18.45 -10.35 0.21
C PRO A 130 17.25 -9.39 0.18
N ARG A 131 17.47 -8.10 -0.08
CA ARG A 131 16.41 -7.10 -0.08
C ARG A 131 15.53 -7.19 -1.32
N LEU A 132 16.14 -7.28 -2.50
CA LEU A 132 15.42 -7.44 -3.77
C LEU A 132 14.65 -8.77 -3.80
N THR A 133 15.32 -9.85 -3.36
CA THR A 133 14.72 -11.18 -3.33
C THR A 133 13.53 -11.24 -2.36
N SER A 134 13.67 -10.71 -1.16
CA SER A 134 12.56 -10.71 -0.19
C SER A 134 11.40 -9.81 -0.61
N GLU A 135 11.66 -8.67 -1.26
CA GLU A 135 10.62 -7.82 -1.85
C GLU A 135 9.90 -8.55 -3.01
N LEU A 136 10.61 -9.33 -3.83
CA LEU A 136 9.99 -10.18 -4.86
C LEU A 136 9.09 -11.26 -4.24
N VAL A 137 9.51 -11.89 -3.14
CA VAL A 137 8.68 -12.85 -2.40
C VAL A 137 7.42 -12.16 -1.85
N LEU A 138 7.53 -10.90 -1.40
CA LEU A 138 6.36 -10.12 -0.97
C LEU A 138 5.36 -9.92 -2.11
N LEU A 139 5.84 -9.65 -3.34
CA LEU A 139 4.97 -9.59 -4.52
C LEU A 139 4.23 -10.91 -4.72
N PHE A 140 4.93 -12.05 -4.65
CA PHE A 140 4.30 -13.36 -4.79
C PHE A 140 3.30 -13.66 -3.66
N LEU A 141 3.53 -13.20 -2.44
CA LEU A 141 2.54 -13.32 -1.37
C LEU A 141 1.28 -12.50 -1.67
N TYR A 142 1.41 -11.28 -2.16
CA TYR A 142 0.25 -10.50 -2.61
C TYR A 142 -0.52 -11.20 -3.74
N LEU A 143 0.20 -11.70 -4.74
CA LEU A 143 -0.41 -12.45 -5.84
C LEU A 143 -1.06 -13.76 -5.36
N GLY A 144 -0.46 -14.43 -4.37
CA GLY A 144 -1.04 -15.59 -3.72
C GLY A 144 -2.35 -15.28 -2.99
N VAL A 145 -2.41 -14.15 -2.25
CA VAL A 145 -3.64 -13.68 -1.60
C VAL A 145 -4.72 -13.37 -2.64
N ILE A 146 -4.37 -12.68 -3.73
CA ILE A 146 -5.30 -12.37 -4.83
C ILE A 146 -5.79 -13.67 -5.49
N GLY A 147 -4.86 -14.58 -5.81
CA GLY A 147 -5.17 -15.86 -6.46
C GLY A 147 -6.07 -16.76 -5.61
N LEU A 148 -5.79 -16.91 -4.31
CA LEU A 148 -6.63 -17.67 -3.39
C LEU A 148 -8.04 -17.07 -3.27
N ASN A 149 -8.13 -15.73 -3.18
CA ASN A 149 -9.42 -15.05 -3.10
C ASN A 149 -10.23 -15.21 -4.39
N ALA A 150 -9.58 -15.34 -5.53
CA ALA A 150 -10.25 -15.53 -6.82
C ALA A 150 -10.58 -17.00 -7.15
N ALA A 151 -9.79 -17.96 -6.64
CA ALA A 151 -9.93 -19.37 -6.98
C ALA A 151 -11.03 -20.11 -6.21
N ILE A 152 -11.46 -19.59 -5.08
CA ILE A 152 -12.45 -20.24 -4.22
C ILE A 152 -13.82 -19.59 -4.46
N GLU A 153 -14.81 -20.38 -4.87
CA GLU A 153 -16.17 -19.89 -5.22
C GLU A 153 -16.89 -19.27 -4.02
N ASP A 154 -16.83 -19.93 -2.85
CA ASP A 154 -17.43 -19.38 -1.62
C ASP A 154 -16.60 -18.20 -1.11
N ARG A 155 -17.12 -17.00 -1.24
CA ARG A 155 -16.46 -15.74 -0.88
C ARG A 155 -15.93 -15.71 0.55
N ARG A 156 -16.64 -16.36 1.50
CA ARG A 156 -16.23 -16.36 2.89
C ARG A 156 -15.04 -17.28 3.13
N ASN A 157 -15.05 -18.44 2.50
CA ASN A 157 -13.93 -19.39 2.57
C ASN A 157 -12.72 -18.83 1.80
N ALA A 158 -12.94 -18.19 0.65
CA ALA A 158 -11.92 -17.48 -0.11
C ALA A 158 -11.19 -16.43 0.74
N ALA A 159 -11.94 -15.52 1.36
CA ALA A 159 -11.37 -14.47 2.21
C ALA A 159 -10.68 -15.03 3.47
N ARG A 160 -11.16 -16.15 4.02
CA ARG A 160 -10.49 -16.84 5.14
C ARG A 160 -9.16 -17.45 4.74
N ALA A 161 -9.12 -18.18 3.63
CA ALA A 161 -7.89 -18.80 3.13
C ALA A 161 -6.85 -17.73 2.76
N ALA A 162 -7.27 -16.71 2.01
CA ALA A 162 -6.45 -15.57 1.63
C ALA A 162 -5.97 -14.76 2.86
N GLY A 163 -6.86 -14.54 3.83
CA GLY A 163 -6.53 -13.86 5.08
C GLY A 163 -5.54 -14.63 5.94
N PHE A 164 -5.63 -15.95 5.99
CA PHE A 164 -4.64 -16.79 6.67
C PHE A 164 -3.26 -16.66 6.03
N LEU A 165 -3.18 -16.72 4.68
CA LEU A 165 -1.92 -16.51 3.96
C LEU A 165 -1.34 -15.12 4.25
N ALA A 166 -2.19 -14.07 4.26
CA ALA A 166 -1.76 -12.71 4.57
C ALA A 166 -1.16 -12.60 5.98
N ILE A 167 -1.74 -13.25 6.97
CA ILE A 167 -1.24 -13.24 8.36
C ILE A 167 0.10 -13.97 8.46
N VAL A 168 0.20 -15.17 7.88
CA VAL A 168 1.45 -15.96 7.90
C VAL A 168 2.58 -15.21 7.22
N GLY A 169 2.29 -14.53 6.10
CA GLY A 169 3.27 -13.76 5.34
C GLY A 169 3.85 -12.53 6.06
N VAL A 170 3.24 -12.08 7.19
CA VAL A 170 3.77 -10.96 7.99
C VAL A 170 5.21 -11.20 8.44
N VAL A 171 5.60 -12.46 8.64
CA VAL A 171 6.99 -12.83 9.01
C VAL A 171 8.02 -12.30 8.02
N LEU A 172 7.63 -12.07 6.76
CA LEU A 172 8.53 -11.52 5.74
C LEU A 172 8.86 -10.03 5.96
N LEU A 173 7.97 -9.26 6.59
CA LEU A 173 8.17 -7.81 6.76
C LEU A 173 9.45 -7.45 7.54
N PRO A 174 9.73 -8.04 8.74
CA PRO A 174 10.99 -7.81 9.41
C PRO A 174 12.18 -8.34 8.60
N VAL A 175 12.05 -9.43 7.84
CA VAL A 175 13.12 -9.94 6.96
C VAL A 175 13.48 -8.87 5.92
N ILE A 176 12.51 -8.28 5.22
CA ILE A 176 12.74 -7.19 4.26
C ILE A 176 13.38 -5.99 4.98
N ARG A 177 12.81 -5.58 6.13
CA ARG A 177 13.28 -4.38 6.85
C ARG A 177 14.74 -4.46 7.30
N TYR A 178 15.13 -5.62 7.80
CA TYR A 178 16.45 -5.85 8.39
C TYR A 178 17.42 -6.61 7.47
N SER A 179 17.02 -6.94 6.23
CA SER A 179 17.83 -7.70 5.27
C SER A 179 19.23 -7.12 5.06
N VAL A 180 19.33 -5.79 5.00
CA VAL A 180 20.62 -5.08 4.81
C VAL A 180 21.50 -5.05 6.07
N GLU A 181 20.93 -5.35 7.24
CA GLU A 181 21.65 -5.42 8.52
C GLU A 181 22.09 -6.87 8.83
N TRP A 182 21.27 -7.86 8.38
CA TRP A 182 21.51 -9.27 8.68
C TRP A 182 22.40 -9.97 7.65
N TRP A 183 22.41 -9.47 6.41
CA TRP A 183 23.18 -10.05 5.30
C TRP A 183 23.93 -8.98 4.53
N ASN A 184 24.97 -9.40 3.80
CA ASN A 184 25.62 -8.54 2.82
C ASN A 184 24.63 -8.18 1.71
N SER A 185 24.48 -6.89 1.43
CA SER A 185 23.55 -6.36 0.44
C SER A 185 24.19 -5.22 -0.34
N LEU A 186 23.85 -5.09 -1.60
CA LEU A 186 24.21 -3.93 -2.43
C LEU A 186 23.43 -2.68 -2.00
N HIS A 187 22.32 -2.85 -1.29
CA HIS A 187 21.51 -1.73 -0.82
C HIS A 187 22.22 -0.95 0.30
N GLN A 188 22.12 0.36 0.18
CA GLN A 188 22.55 1.27 1.24
C GLN A 188 21.71 1.08 2.50
N GLY A 189 22.30 1.29 3.66
CA GLY A 189 21.59 1.39 4.92
C GLY A 189 20.54 2.51 4.89
N ALA A 190 19.61 2.50 5.85
CA ALA A 190 18.52 3.49 5.90
C ALA A 190 19.07 4.91 6.04
N THR A 191 19.00 5.70 4.98
CA THR A 191 19.39 7.12 4.93
C THR A 191 18.47 7.98 5.81
N ILE A 192 17.19 7.60 5.91
CA ILE A 192 16.19 8.24 6.77
C ILE A 192 15.90 7.34 7.94
N LYS A 193 16.20 7.84 9.13
CA LYS A 193 15.93 7.15 10.40
C LYS A 193 14.70 7.74 11.06
N LEU A 194 13.81 6.90 11.59
CA LEU A 194 12.66 7.35 12.40
C LEU A 194 13.13 7.99 13.71
N PHE A 195 14.27 7.52 14.25
CA PHE A 195 14.91 8.06 15.44
C PHE A 195 16.40 8.25 15.12
N GLY A 196 16.87 9.50 15.15
CA GLY A 196 18.24 9.88 14.88
C GLY A 196 18.39 10.85 13.70
N GLU A 197 19.62 11.29 13.45
CA GLU A 197 19.92 12.21 12.35
C GLU A 197 19.82 11.50 10.99
N SER A 198 19.12 12.13 10.05
CA SER A 198 19.13 11.73 8.65
C SER A 198 20.44 12.14 8.01
N THR A 199 21.01 11.28 7.16
CA THR A 199 22.23 11.62 6.38
C THR A 199 21.89 12.40 5.11
N MET A 200 20.61 12.59 4.79
CA MET A 200 20.14 13.35 3.63
C MET A 200 19.98 14.83 4.01
N ASP A 201 20.46 15.73 3.15
CA ASP A 201 20.28 17.18 3.31
C ASP A 201 18.79 17.57 3.37
N SER A 202 18.46 18.57 4.19
CA SER A 202 17.09 19.02 4.40
C SER A 202 16.43 19.53 3.13
N SER A 203 17.19 20.14 2.21
CA SER A 203 16.70 20.60 0.91
C SER A 203 16.22 19.42 0.03
N MET A 204 16.78 18.24 0.22
CA MET A 204 16.43 17.01 -0.52
C MET A 204 15.33 16.19 0.16
N THR A 205 15.10 16.36 1.47
CA THR A 205 14.15 15.52 2.22
C THR A 205 12.69 15.96 2.07
N TRP A 206 12.41 17.24 1.85
CA TRP A 206 11.03 17.72 1.81
C TRP A 206 10.19 17.12 0.66
N PRO A 207 10.70 16.97 -0.59
CA PRO A 207 9.90 16.34 -1.65
C PRO A 207 9.60 14.87 -1.33
N LEU A 208 10.52 14.18 -0.65
CA LEU A 208 10.29 12.81 -0.25
C LEU A 208 9.11 12.68 0.72
N TRP A 209 9.02 13.55 1.73
CA TRP A 209 7.88 13.53 2.65
C TRP A 209 6.56 13.89 1.96
N VAL A 210 6.60 14.81 0.99
CA VAL A 210 5.43 15.14 0.16
C VAL A 210 5.02 13.93 -0.68
N MET A 211 5.97 13.19 -1.27
CA MET A 211 5.69 11.96 -2.02
C MET A 211 5.17 10.83 -1.12
N VAL A 212 5.66 10.72 0.11
CA VAL A 212 5.10 9.78 1.12
C VAL A 212 3.64 10.13 1.42
N LEU A 213 3.30 11.40 1.59
CA LEU A 213 1.90 11.82 1.76
C LEU A 213 1.06 11.54 0.52
N ALA A 214 1.61 11.77 -0.67
CA ALA A 214 0.94 11.48 -1.93
C ALA A 214 0.54 10.01 -2.05
N THR A 215 1.47 9.08 -1.75
CA THR A 215 1.18 7.64 -1.79
C THR A 215 0.17 7.22 -0.73
N LYS A 216 0.18 7.84 0.46
CA LYS A 216 -0.83 7.56 1.52
C LYS A 216 -2.23 8.04 1.12
N PHE A 217 -2.36 9.24 0.57
CA PHE A 217 -3.64 9.75 0.08
C PHE A 217 -4.18 8.92 -1.09
N TRP A 218 -3.30 8.58 -2.03
CA TRP A 218 -3.65 7.69 -3.14
C TRP A 218 -4.10 6.31 -2.65
N PHE A 219 -3.40 5.73 -1.68
CA PHE A 219 -3.77 4.48 -1.05
C PHE A 219 -5.14 4.58 -0.38
N ALA A 220 -5.39 5.62 0.42
CA ALA A 220 -6.68 5.82 1.09
C ALA A 220 -7.83 5.93 0.09
N GLY A 221 -7.68 6.72 -0.98
CA GLY A 221 -8.65 6.81 -2.07
C GLY A 221 -8.91 5.46 -2.74
N SER A 222 -7.84 4.73 -3.08
CA SER A 222 -7.91 3.42 -3.73
C SER A 222 -8.57 2.37 -2.82
N LEU A 223 -8.21 2.34 -1.54
CA LEU A 223 -8.79 1.42 -0.56
C LEU A 223 -10.29 1.65 -0.41
N LEU A 224 -10.71 2.91 -0.23
CA LEU A 224 -12.12 3.26 -0.12
C LEU A 224 -12.90 2.92 -1.38
N GLN A 225 -12.37 3.26 -2.56
CA GLN A 225 -13.02 2.99 -3.83
C GLN A 225 -13.21 1.49 -4.09
N ARG A 226 -12.15 0.69 -3.89
CA ARG A 226 -12.23 -0.76 -4.09
C ARG A 226 -13.13 -1.44 -3.07
N SER A 227 -13.02 -1.05 -1.80
CA SER A 227 -13.89 -1.59 -0.75
C SER A 227 -15.34 -1.21 -0.95
N ARG A 228 -15.63 -0.02 -1.47
CA ARG A 228 -16.96 0.39 -1.87
C ARG A 228 -17.52 -0.49 -2.98
N ALA A 229 -16.73 -0.76 -4.02
CA ALA A 229 -17.13 -1.60 -5.13
C ALA A 229 -17.49 -3.03 -4.67
N ASP A 230 -16.62 -3.67 -3.86
CA ASP A 230 -16.90 -4.99 -3.29
C ASP A 230 -18.13 -4.98 -2.36
N ASN A 231 -18.28 -3.93 -1.54
CA ASN A 231 -19.46 -3.79 -0.67
C ASN A 231 -20.76 -3.70 -1.46
N LEU A 232 -20.80 -2.92 -2.55
CA LEU A 232 -21.97 -2.81 -3.44
C LEU A 232 -22.27 -4.13 -4.15
N GLU A 233 -21.25 -4.83 -4.62
CA GLU A 233 -21.41 -6.14 -5.26
C GLU A 233 -21.97 -7.19 -4.29
N ARG A 234 -21.47 -7.24 -3.05
CA ARG A 234 -21.98 -8.15 -2.01
C ARG A 234 -23.41 -7.86 -1.59
N GLU A 235 -23.86 -6.62 -1.71
CA GLU A 235 -25.20 -6.16 -1.30
C GLU A 235 -26.12 -5.88 -2.51
N ALA A 236 -25.75 -6.31 -3.72
CA ALA A 236 -26.48 -6.00 -4.96
C ALA A 236 -27.99 -6.34 -4.95
N GLY A 237 -28.37 -7.33 -4.12
CA GLY A 237 -29.78 -7.69 -3.90
C GLY A 237 -30.57 -6.69 -3.03
N LYS A 238 -29.93 -5.70 -2.41
CA LYS A 238 -30.57 -4.73 -1.52
C LYS A 238 -30.93 -3.44 -2.27
N ASP A 239 -32.08 -2.84 -1.91
CA ASP A 239 -32.57 -1.62 -2.56
C ASP A 239 -31.60 -0.44 -2.44
N TRP A 240 -30.97 -0.27 -1.27
CA TRP A 240 -29.98 0.78 -1.06
C TRP A 240 -28.74 0.64 -1.99
N ALA A 241 -28.29 -0.59 -2.24
CA ALA A 241 -27.12 -0.84 -3.09
C ALA A 241 -27.46 -0.60 -4.57
N ARG A 242 -28.65 -1.01 -5.02
CA ARG A 242 -29.17 -0.70 -6.37
C ARG A 242 -29.27 0.81 -6.58
N ALA A 243 -29.86 1.52 -5.61
CA ALA A 243 -29.97 2.98 -5.66
C ALA A 243 -28.58 3.67 -5.69
N ALA A 244 -27.62 3.20 -4.89
CA ALA A 244 -26.25 3.73 -4.86
C ALA A 244 -25.45 3.44 -6.14
N ALA A 245 -25.76 2.35 -6.83
CA ALA A 245 -25.17 1.99 -8.12
C ALA A 245 -25.81 2.70 -9.33
N GLY A 246 -26.89 3.50 -9.11
CA GLY A 246 -27.62 4.18 -10.19
C GLY A 246 -28.49 3.24 -11.04
N ALA A 247 -28.79 2.03 -10.55
CA ALA A 247 -29.67 1.10 -11.25
C ALA A 247 -31.12 1.60 -11.19
N PRO A 248 -31.90 1.48 -12.29
CA PRO A 248 -33.32 1.81 -12.28
C PRO A 248 -34.07 0.94 -11.27
N ARG A 249 -35.09 1.53 -10.63
CA ARG A 249 -35.97 0.85 -9.67
C ARG A 249 -36.82 -0.21 -10.33
#